data_291cf572b05d4abacd3bc89f9b407ae3
#
_entry.id   291cf572b05d4abacd3bc89f9b407ae3
#
_cell.length_a   1.000
_cell.length_b   1.000
_cell.length_c   1.000
_cell.angle_alpha   90.00
_cell.angle_beta   90.00
_cell.angle_gamma   90.00
#
_symmetry.space_group_name_H-M   'P 1'
#
loop_
_entity.id
_entity.type
_entity.pdbx_description
1 polymer ?
#
loop_
_entity_poly.entity_id
_entity_poly.type
_entity_poly.pdbx_seq_one_letter_code
_entity_poly.pdbx_strand_id
1 'polypeptide(L)'
;EKGDIYGLIGKNGAGKTTIMKIVCGLVYQDQGDIQLFESGDLQKNRKRIGCVIEQPALYPDMTAGENLIYYDKLIGITDYDNVDEVLSLVGLKNTGRKKTKAFSLGMKQRLSIAISLLGNPDFLILDEPINGLDPSGIREIRELLLKLNSENEITILISSHILGELAKIATKYGIINKGVLVDEFQAVELEERCKKCLAIVVDDSERAAYILKNNMGSADFKVFDEGKICIYDCMNIPEQINRELVENGVLVSKICMEGNDTEAYFLKMMGGNQ
;
A
#
# COMPACT_ATOMS: atom_id res chain seq x y z
N GLU A 1 12.52 -3.84 -1.59
CA GLU A 1 13.65 -3.76 -2.52
C GLU A 1 13.80 -2.33 -3.03
N LYS A 2 14.95 -2.00 -3.69
CA LYS A 2 15.13 -0.66 -4.27
C LYS A 2 14.08 -0.42 -5.35
N GLY A 3 13.44 0.76 -5.31
CA GLY A 3 12.39 1.13 -6.26
C GLY A 3 11.00 0.60 -5.92
N ASP A 4 10.83 -0.13 -4.82
CA ASP A 4 9.50 -0.56 -4.38
C ASP A 4 8.72 0.58 -3.71
N ILE A 5 7.40 0.54 -3.89
CA ILE A 5 6.45 1.20 -3.00
C ILE A 5 5.86 0.11 -2.09
N TYR A 6 6.40 0.01 -0.89
CA TYR A 6 5.99 -0.99 0.10
C TYR A 6 4.82 -0.48 0.94
N GLY A 7 3.67 -1.10 0.80
CA GLY A 7 2.47 -0.80 1.58
C GLY A 7 2.42 -1.58 2.90
N LEU A 8 2.60 -0.91 4.04
CA LEU A 8 2.46 -1.51 5.36
C LEU A 8 1.03 -1.37 5.87
N ILE A 9 0.31 -2.47 5.91
CA ILE A 9 -1.12 -2.54 6.21
C ILE A 9 -1.34 -3.10 7.63
N GLY A 10 -2.25 -2.51 8.38
CA GLY A 10 -2.62 -3.01 9.70
C GLY A 10 -3.60 -2.08 10.42
N LYS A 11 -4.36 -2.63 11.37
CA LYS A 11 -5.27 -1.83 12.20
C LYS A 11 -4.53 -0.76 13.01
N ASN A 12 -5.26 0.23 13.51
CA ASN A 12 -4.70 1.18 14.45
C ASN A 12 -4.17 0.43 15.67
N GLY A 13 -2.95 0.78 16.12
CA GLY A 13 -2.26 0.07 17.19
C GLY A 13 -1.57 -1.25 16.79
N ALA A 14 -1.59 -1.65 15.52
CA ALA A 14 -0.91 -2.88 15.07
C ALA A 14 0.62 -2.81 15.12
N GLY A 15 1.21 -1.60 15.28
CA GLY A 15 2.66 -1.41 15.37
C GLY A 15 3.31 -0.72 14.16
N LYS A 16 2.53 -0.29 13.16
CA LYS A 16 3.05 0.37 11.93
C LYS A 16 3.97 1.55 12.24
N THR A 17 3.45 2.55 12.96
CA THR A 17 4.20 3.76 13.37
C THR A 17 5.43 3.40 14.23
N THR A 18 5.32 2.40 15.10
CA THR A 18 6.43 1.96 15.95
C THR A 18 7.59 1.42 15.11
N ILE A 19 7.31 0.53 14.13
CA ILE A 19 8.33 0.02 13.22
C ILE A 19 8.97 1.16 12.43
N MET A 20 8.19 2.08 11.88
CA MET A 20 8.70 3.23 11.16
C MET A 20 9.60 4.11 12.03
N LYS A 21 9.21 4.39 13.29
CA LYS A 21 10.03 5.13 14.25
C LYS A 21 11.36 4.42 14.56
N ILE A 22 11.33 3.09 14.68
CA ILE A 22 12.54 2.29 14.93
C ILE A 22 13.49 2.35 13.73
N VAL A 23 12.99 2.20 12.50
CA VAL A 23 13.79 2.30 11.27
C VAL A 23 14.43 3.68 11.16
N CYS A 24 13.68 4.75 11.42
CA CYS A 24 14.18 6.14 11.41
C CYS A 24 15.14 6.44 12.58
N GLY A 25 15.23 5.58 13.61
CA GLY A 25 16.06 5.81 14.80
C GLY A 25 15.46 6.78 15.81
N LEU A 26 14.15 7.02 15.74
CA LEU A 26 13.42 7.85 16.71
C LEU A 26 13.10 7.07 18.00
N VAL A 27 13.09 5.74 17.92
CA VAL A 27 12.90 4.80 19.04
C VAL A 27 13.92 3.68 18.85
N TYR A 28 14.48 3.19 19.96
CA TYR A 28 15.36 2.03 19.95
C TYR A 28 14.55 0.73 20.01
N GLN A 29 15.01 -0.29 19.28
CA GLN A 29 14.48 -1.64 19.42
C GLN A 29 15.01 -2.30 20.72
N ASP A 30 14.18 -3.11 21.36
CA ASP A 30 14.59 -3.90 22.51
C ASP A 30 15.41 -5.12 22.10
N GLN A 31 15.10 -5.73 20.93
CA GLN A 31 15.76 -6.91 20.40
C GLN A 31 15.77 -6.88 18.86
N GLY A 32 16.60 -7.72 18.26
CA GLY A 32 16.74 -7.86 16.81
C GLY A 32 17.68 -6.83 16.20
N ASP A 33 17.92 -6.98 14.90
CA ASP A 33 18.85 -6.17 14.13
C ASP A 33 18.13 -5.40 13.02
N ILE A 34 18.67 -4.24 12.66
CA ILE A 34 18.22 -3.42 11.55
C ILE A 34 19.36 -3.33 10.55
N GLN A 35 19.06 -3.66 9.30
CA GLN A 35 19.99 -3.46 8.19
C GLN A 35 19.37 -2.49 7.18
N LEU A 36 20.08 -1.44 6.82
CA LEU A 36 19.68 -0.44 5.84
C LEU A 36 20.70 -0.39 4.72
N PHE A 37 20.25 -0.39 3.47
CA PHE A 37 21.09 -0.27 2.27
C PHE A 37 22.27 -1.29 2.26
N GLU A 38 21.99 -2.51 2.69
CA GLU A 38 22.97 -3.61 2.75
C GLU A 38 24.23 -3.31 3.61
N SER A 39 24.15 -2.32 4.49
CA SER A 39 25.22 -1.84 5.34
C SER A 39 24.81 -1.77 6.80
N GLY A 40 25.74 -2.07 7.70
CA GLY A 40 25.54 -1.99 9.15
C GLY A 40 25.69 -0.60 9.76
N ASP A 41 26.17 0.41 9.00
CA ASP A 41 26.29 1.79 9.49
C ASP A 41 24.94 2.50 9.48
N LEU A 42 24.14 2.27 10.52
CA LEU A 42 22.81 2.84 10.67
C LEU A 42 22.83 4.37 10.71
N GLN A 43 23.84 4.98 11.35
CA GLN A 43 23.91 6.43 11.50
C GLN A 43 24.11 7.12 10.13
N LYS A 44 25.00 6.57 9.31
CA LYS A 44 25.23 7.06 7.96
C LYS A 44 24.02 6.79 7.06
N ASN A 45 23.46 5.62 7.14
CA ASN A 45 22.35 5.18 6.29
C ASN A 45 21.05 5.93 6.59
N ARG A 46 20.78 6.28 7.84
CA ARG A 46 19.60 7.09 8.21
C ARG A 46 19.62 8.50 7.62
N LYS A 47 20.78 9.05 7.27
CA LYS A 47 20.86 10.32 6.53
C LYS A 47 20.28 10.25 5.11
N ARG A 48 20.13 9.05 4.58
CA ARG A 48 19.54 8.77 3.26
C ARG A 48 18.03 8.46 3.34
N ILE A 49 17.42 8.63 4.52
CA ILE A 49 16.00 8.40 4.76
C ILE A 49 15.31 9.74 4.96
N GLY A 50 14.31 10.03 4.14
CA GLY A 50 13.32 11.06 4.42
C GLY A 50 12.13 10.45 5.14
N CYS A 51 11.55 11.13 6.12
CA CYS A 51 10.39 10.59 6.81
C CYS A 51 9.34 11.64 7.15
N VAL A 52 8.07 11.22 7.08
CA VAL A 52 6.92 11.92 7.64
C VAL A 52 6.21 10.93 8.56
N ILE A 53 6.41 11.09 9.86
CA ILE A 53 5.81 10.24 10.88
C ILE A 53 4.94 11.11 11.79
N GLU A 54 3.67 10.75 11.92
CA GLU A 54 2.65 11.55 12.61
C GLU A 54 2.40 12.90 11.91
N GLN A 55 2.06 13.96 12.69
CA GLN A 55 1.79 15.27 12.11
C GLN A 55 3.07 16.02 11.78
N PRO A 56 3.14 16.65 10.62
CA PRO A 56 4.30 17.41 10.23
C PRO A 56 4.51 18.63 11.14
N ALA A 57 5.73 18.80 11.63
CA ALA A 57 6.13 19.95 12.41
C ALA A 57 6.36 21.16 11.48
N LEU A 58 5.29 21.78 10.99
CA LEU A 58 5.37 22.98 10.17
C LEU A 58 5.35 24.24 11.03
N TYR A 59 6.15 25.23 10.66
CA TYR A 59 6.11 26.54 11.28
C TYR A 59 4.97 27.37 10.70
N PRO A 60 3.90 27.64 11.48
CA PRO A 60 2.63 28.15 10.95
C PRO A 60 2.73 29.57 10.41
N ASP A 61 3.66 30.37 10.93
CA ASP A 61 3.88 31.77 10.52
C ASP A 61 4.93 31.94 9.43
N MET A 62 5.47 30.84 8.91
CA MET A 62 6.38 30.79 7.77
C MET A 62 5.63 30.42 6.48
N THR A 63 6.14 30.85 5.33
CA THR A 63 5.74 30.38 4.00
C THR A 63 6.25 28.94 3.75
N ALA A 64 5.87 28.32 2.64
CA ALA A 64 6.42 27.01 2.26
C ALA A 64 7.94 27.07 2.05
N GLY A 65 8.43 28.06 1.30
CA GLY A 65 9.87 28.24 1.08
C GLY A 65 10.66 28.52 2.36
N GLU A 66 10.13 29.38 3.25
CA GLU A 66 10.76 29.66 4.55
C GLU A 66 10.85 28.40 5.42
N ASN A 67 9.82 27.52 5.40
CA ASN A 67 9.88 26.23 6.07
C ASN A 67 11.01 25.34 5.50
N LEU A 68 11.09 25.20 4.18
CA LEU A 68 12.12 24.38 3.54
C LEU A 68 13.54 24.90 3.89
N ILE A 69 13.79 26.20 3.72
CA ILE A 69 15.07 26.81 4.08
C ILE A 69 15.42 26.60 5.55
N TYR A 70 14.42 26.64 6.43
CA TYR A 70 14.65 26.39 7.86
C TYR A 70 15.11 24.95 8.10
N TYR A 71 14.45 23.97 7.47
CA TYR A 71 14.81 22.56 7.59
C TYR A 71 16.15 22.23 6.91
N ASP A 72 16.46 22.84 5.75
CA ASP A 72 17.77 22.74 5.13
C ASP A 72 18.89 23.14 6.10
N LYS A 73 18.72 24.29 6.80
CA LYS A 73 19.67 24.75 7.83
C LYS A 73 19.82 23.75 8.97
N LEU A 74 18.72 23.12 9.41
CA LEU A 74 18.76 22.12 10.50
C LEU A 74 19.57 20.88 10.12
N ILE A 75 19.51 20.46 8.85
CA ILE A 75 20.25 19.28 8.36
C ILE A 75 21.63 19.64 7.81
N GLY A 76 22.02 20.94 7.86
CA GLY A 76 23.35 21.43 7.48
C GLY A 76 23.50 21.74 5.98
N ILE A 77 22.40 21.85 5.22
CA ILE A 77 22.41 22.32 3.84
C ILE A 77 22.48 23.85 3.85
N THR A 78 23.42 24.39 3.08
CA THR A 78 23.69 25.85 2.99
C THR A 78 23.35 26.44 1.62
N ASP A 79 23.13 25.60 0.63
CA ASP A 79 22.67 25.96 -0.69
C ASP A 79 21.13 25.70 -0.78
N TYR A 80 20.39 26.78 -1.10
CA TYR A 80 18.91 26.76 -1.14
C TYR A 80 18.35 26.91 -2.56
N ASP A 81 19.19 26.78 -3.57
CA ASP A 81 18.79 26.97 -4.98
C ASP A 81 17.74 25.93 -5.44
N ASN A 82 17.71 24.77 -4.78
CA ASN A 82 16.76 23.70 -5.07
C ASN A 82 15.36 23.88 -4.45
N VAL A 83 15.16 24.88 -3.56
CA VAL A 83 13.88 25.09 -2.85
C VAL A 83 12.71 25.28 -3.83
N ASP A 84 12.91 26.06 -4.88
CA ASP A 84 11.89 26.29 -5.90
C ASP A 84 11.57 25.04 -6.72
N GLU A 85 12.55 24.18 -6.94
CA GLU A 85 12.37 22.88 -7.62
C GLU A 85 11.56 21.93 -6.76
N VAL A 86 11.92 21.78 -5.49
CA VAL A 86 11.18 20.96 -4.53
C VAL A 86 9.74 21.46 -4.36
N LEU A 87 9.52 22.79 -4.26
CA LEU A 87 8.17 23.35 -4.22
C LEU A 87 7.37 23.09 -5.50
N SER A 88 8.04 23.11 -6.66
CA SER A 88 7.41 22.76 -7.94
C SER A 88 7.01 21.30 -7.98
N LEU A 89 7.88 20.40 -7.51
CA LEU A 89 7.67 18.95 -7.48
C LEU A 89 6.42 18.59 -6.67
N VAL A 90 6.23 19.23 -5.50
CA VAL A 90 5.07 18.99 -4.64
C VAL A 90 3.86 19.88 -4.96
N GLY A 91 3.90 20.66 -6.05
CA GLY A 91 2.80 21.53 -6.48
C GLY A 91 2.51 22.71 -5.56
N LEU A 92 3.52 23.23 -4.86
CA LEU A 92 3.40 24.36 -3.93
C LEU A 92 4.11 25.63 -4.39
N LYS A 93 4.72 25.64 -5.58
CA LYS A 93 5.47 26.81 -6.12
C LYS A 93 4.63 28.08 -6.14
N ASN A 94 3.35 27.99 -6.48
CA ASN A 94 2.46 29.14 -6.63
C ASN A 94 1.85 29.64 -5.31
N THR A 95 2.30 29.15 -4.15
CA THR A 95 1.80 29.58 -2.85
C THR A 95 2.37 30.94 -2.40
N GLY A 96 3.50 31.35 -2.95
CA GLY A 96 4.10 32.66 -2.76
C GLY A 96 4.27 33.03 -1.28
N ARG A 97 3.69 34.17 -0.89
CA ARG A 97 3.76 34.69 0.49
C ARG A 97 2.72 34.10 1.45
N LYS A 98 1.93 33.13 1.02
CA LYS A 98 0.89 32.50 1.86
C LYS A 98 1.55 31.73 3.01
N LYS A 99 1.19 32.05 4.26
CA LYS A 99 1.71 31.38 5.45
C LYS A 99 1.08 30.00 5.63
N THR A 100 1.84 29.02 6.17
CA THR A 100 1.39 27.62 6.27
C THR A 100 0.20 27.41 7.20
N LYS A 101 -0.06 28.33 8.13
CA LYS A 101 -1.31 28.34 8.93
C LYS A 101 -2.58 28.45 8.07
N ALA A 102 -2.49 29.04 6.89
CA ALA A 102 -3.60 29.19 5.95
C ALA A 102 -3.65 28.07 4.89
N PHE A 103 -2.78 27.05 4.99
CA PHE A 103 -2.77 25.90 4.09
C PHE A 103 -3.90 24.95 4.42
N SER A 104 -4.48 24.31 3.37
CA SER A 104 -5.33 23.14 3.54
C SER A 104 -4.51 21.96 4.09
N LEU A 105 -5.19 20.93 4.58
CA LEU A 105 -4.51 19.72 5.07
C LEU A 105 -3.64 19.10 3.97
N GLY A 106 -4.14 18.98 2.73
CA GLY A 106 -3.39 18.46 1.59
C GLY A 106 -2.15 19.32 1.25
N MET A 107 -2.25 20.64 1.33
CA MET A 107 -1.08 21.51 1.15
C MET A 107 -0.04 21.31 2.25
N LYS A 108 -0.47 21.14 3.51
CA LYS A 108 0.43 20.83 4.63
C LYS A 108 1.12 19.49 4.43
N GLN A 109 0.36 18.49 4.00
CA GLN A 109 0.90 17.16 3.76
C GLN A 109 1.94 17.17 2.62
N ARG A 110 1.66 17.88 1.52
CA ARG A 110 2.63 18.03 0.42
C ARG A 110 3.89 18.79 0.86
N LEU A 111 3.76 19.80 1.72
CA LEU A 111 4.92 20.48 2.29
C LEU A 111 5.73 19.55 3.20
N SER A 112 5.10 18.68 3.94
CA SER A 112 5.80 17.69 4.79
C SER A 112 6.57 16.69 3.96
N ILE A 113 5.98 16.23 2.85
CA ILE A 113 6.69 15.39 1.88
C ILE A 113 7.86 16.19 1.28
N ALA A 114 7.68 17.47 0.94
CA ALA A 114 8.77 18.32 0.45
C ALA A 114 9.94 18.41 1.44
N ILE A 115 9.65 18.58 2.73
CA ILE A 115 10.66 18.59 3.79
C ILE A 115 11.38 17.23 3.87
N SER A 116 10.66 16.12 3.72
CA SER A 116 11.27 14.79 3.74
C SER A 116 12.15 14.49 2.52
N LEU A 117 12.02 15.28 1.44
CA LEU A 117 12.86 15.16 0.25
C LEU A 117 14.18 15.95 0.37
N LEU A 118 14.32 16.81 1.38
CA LEU A 118 15.55 17.54 1.60
C LEU A 118 16.72 16.58 1.87
N GLY A 119 17.88 16.87 1.30
CA GLY A 119 19.02 15.97 1.37
C GLY A 119 19.00 14.79 0.38
N ASN A 120 18.07 14.80 -0.58
CA ASN A 120 17.95 13.81 -1.65
C ASN A 120 17.95 12.36 -1.12
N PRO A 121 16.92 11.96 -0.37
CA PRO A 121 16.84 10.62 0.21
C PRO A 121 16.65 9.54 -0.86
N ASP A 122 17.24 8.37 -0.64
CA ASP A 122 16.98 7.16 -1.44
C ASP A 122 15.73 6.40 -0.96
N PHE A 123 15.29 6.67 0.28
CA PHE A 123 14.19 5.99 0.93
C PHE A 123 13.27 6.96 1.67
N LEU A 124 11.97 6.89 1.38
CA LEU A 124 10.93 7.66 2.06
C LEU A 124 10.10 6.76 2.97
N ILE A 125 9.84 7.23 4.18
CA ILE A 125 8.96 6.58 5.15
C ILE A 125 7.80 7.53 5.46
N LEU A 126 6.58 7.12 5.08
CA LEU A 126 5.38 7.95 5.17
C LEU A 126 4.30 7.26 6.00
N ASP A 127 4.03 7.79 7.18
CA ASP A 127 2.99 7.26 8.07
C ASP A 127 1.66 7.97 7.81
N GLU A 128 0.69 7.21 7.26
CA GLU A 128 -0.68 7.65 6.95
C GLU A 128 -0.75 8.97 6.13
N PRO A 129 0.01 9.15 5.02
CA PRO A 129 0.15 10.44 4.35
C PRO A 129 -1.13 10.95 3.67
N ILE A 130 -2.14 10.11 3.48
CA ILE A 130 -3.41 10.46 2.84
C ILE A 130 -4.57 10.58 3.83
N ASN A 131 -4.30 10.39 5.13
CA ASN A 131 -5.35 10.39 6.14
C ASN A 131 -6.00 11.77 6.29
N GLY A 132 -7.34 11.80 6.29
CA GLY A 132 -8.12 13.03 6.47
C GLY A 132 -8.15 13.96 5.26
N LEU A 133 -7.59 13.56 4.12
CA LEU A 133 -7.66 14.31 2.88
C LEU A 133 -8.99 14.06 2.15
N ASP A 134 -9.42 15.06 1.40
CA ASP A 134 -10.49 14.92 0.43
C ASP A 134 -10.03 14.09 -0.79
N PRO A 135 -10.94 13.56 -1.62
CA PRO A 135 -10.58 12.74 -2.77
C PRO A 135 -9.58 13.38 -3.75
N SER A 136 -9.64 14.71 -3.90
CA SER A 136 -8.68 15.46 -4.72
C SER A 136 -7.28 15.42 -4.12
N GLY A 137 -7.17 15.70 -2.82
CA GLY A 137 -5.89 15.66 -2.09
C GLY A 137 -5.25 14.27 -2.06
N ILE A 138 -6.07 13.22 -1.91
CA ILE A 138 -5.60 11.83 -2.00
C ILE A 138 -4.99 11.56 -3.37
N ARG A 139 -5.68 11.97 -4.44
CA ARG A 139 -5.19 11.80 -5.81
C ARG A 139 -3.88 12.56 -6.04
N GLU A 140 -3.77 13.80 -5.59
CA GLU A 140 -2.57 14.61 -5.73
C GLU A 140 -1.36 13.98 -5.01
N ILE A 141 -1.54 13.49 -3.78
CA ILE A 141 -0.47 12.78 -3.05
C ILE A 141 -0.09 11.49 -3.78
N ARG A 142 -1.06 10.72 -4.25
CA ARG A 142 -0.80 9.49 -5.00
C ARG A 142 0.05 9.74 -6.25
N GLU A 143 -0.34 10.72 -7.07
CA GLU A 143 0.40 11.09 -8.28
C GLU A 143 1.81 11.56 -7.94
N LEU A 144 1.98 12.31 -6.85
CA LEU A 144 3.30 12.73 -6.34
C LEU A 144 4.17 11.51 -5.97
N LEU A 145 3.63 10.56 -5.20
CA LEU A 145 4.39 9.38 -4.78
C LEU A 145 4.81 8.50 -5.95
N LEU A 146 3.91 8.29 -6.92
CA LEU A 146 4.23 7.57 -8.15
C LEU A 146 5.34 8.27 -8.94
N LYS A 147 5.29 9.59 -9.04
CA LYS A 147 6.32 10.39 -9.71
C LYS A 147 7.67 10.27 -9.00
N LEU A 148 7.70 10.42 -7.68
CA LEU A 148 8.93 10.27 -6.87
C LEU A 148 9.56 8.90 -7.03
N ASN A 149 8.75 7.86 -7.10
CA ASN A 149 9.23 6.50 -7.29
C ASN A 149 9.74 6.26 -8.71
N SER A 150 8.96 6.63 -9.75
CA SER A 150 9.29 6.31 -11.15
C SER A 150 10.38 7.20 -11.75
N GLU A 151 10.41 8.50 -11.43
CA GLU A 151 11.36 9.45 -12.03
C GLU A 151 12.64 9.61 -11.18
N ASN A 152 12.53 9.48 -9.84
CA ASN A 152 13.65 9.67 -8.92
C ASN A 152 14.18 8.36 -8.33
N GLU A 153 13.62 7.21 -8.70
CA GLU A 153 13.96 5.86 -8.18
C GLU A 153 13.92 5.76 -6.64
N ILE A 154 13.10 6.59 -5.98
CA ILE A 154 12.98 6.59 -4.53
C ILE A 154 12.17 5.37 -4.08
N THR A 155 12.74 4.59 -3.18
CA THR A 155 12.00 3.53 -2.48
C THR A 155 11.05 4.15 -1.46
N ILE A 156 9.82 3.67 -1.34
CA ILE A 156 8.82 4.25 -0.44
C ILE A 156 8.25 3.17 0.48
N LEU A 157 8.29 3.41 1.79
CA LEU A 157 7.49 2.68 2.78
C LEU A 157 6.32 3.56 3.19
N ILE A 158 5.11 3.11 2.90
CA ILE A 158 3.90 3.86 3.21
C ILE A 158 2.96 3.03 4.08
N SER A 159 2.47 3.60 5.17
CA SER A 159 1.34 3.04 5.90
C SER A 159 0.03 3.64 5.43
N SER A 160 -1.02 2.85 5.40
CA SER A 160 -2.38 3.36 5.20
C SER A 160 -3.41 2.39 5.77
N HIS A 161 -4.54 2.95 6.20
CA HIS A 161 -5.77 2.21 6.49
C HIS A 161 -6.79 2.33 5.34
N ILE A 162 -6.53 3.17 4.33
CA ILE A 162 -7.35 3.32 3.12
C ILE A 162 -6.80 2.36 2.05
N LEU A 163 -7.22 1.11 2.14
CA LEU A 163 -6.64 -0.01 1.40
C LEU A 163 -6.82 0.11 -0.11
N GLY A 164 -7.97 0.61 -0.56
CA GLY A 164 -8.25 0.83 -1.99
C GLY A 164 -7.36 1.89 -2.64
N GLU A 165 -6.86 2.87 -1.89
CA GLU A 165 -5.89 3.84 -2.41
C GLU A 165 -4.47 3.28 -2.42
N LEU A 166 -4.10 2.53 -1.39
CA LEU A 166 -2.80 1.88 -1.34
C LEU A 166 -2.64 0.84 -2.46
N ALA A 167 -3.72 0.13 -2.80
CA ALA A 167 -3.73 -0.85 -3.89
C ALA A 167 -3.45 -0.25 -5.28
N LYS A 168 -3.56 1.07 -5.44
CA LYS A 168 -3.28 1.75 -6.71
C LYS A 168 -1.81 2.12 -6.90
N ILE A 169 -0.99 2.03 -5.85
CA ILE A 169 0.41 2.49 -5.90
C ILE A 169 1.42 1.48 -5.40
N ALA A 170 1.06 0.63 -4.44
CA ALA A 170 2.01 -0.30 -3.84
C ALA A 170 2.43 -1.39 -4.84
N THR A 171 3.72 -1.71 -4.83
CA THR A 171 4.30 -2.83 -5.57
C THR A 171 4.39 -4.09 -4.72
N LYS A 172 4.47 -3.91 -3.40
CA LYS A 172 4.57 -4.97 -2.40
C LYS A 172 3.79 -4.61 -1.15
N TYR A 173 3.25 -5.60 -0.47
CA TYR A 173 2.48 -5.43 0.76
C TYR A 173 3.08 -6.20 1.92
N GLY A 174 3.04 -5.58 3.11
CA GLY A 174 3.24 -6.25 4.38
C GLY A 174 2.03 -6.05 5.28
N ILE A 175 1.47 -7.12 5.80
CA ILE A 175 0.33 -7.09 6.70
C ILE A 175 0.82 -7.27 8.12
N ILE A 176 0.60 -6.28 8.97
CA ILE A 176 0.97 -6.34 10.39
C ILE A 176 -0.28 -6.44 11.28
N ASN A 177 -0.24 -7.36 12.23
CA ASN A 177 -1.27 -7.53 13.24
C ASN A 177 -0.63 -7.77 14.61
N LYS A 178 -1.01 -6.95 15.60
CA LYS A 178 -0.50 -7.05 17.00
C LYS A 178 1.03 -7.13 17.10
N GLY A 179 1.73 -6.33 16.30
CA GLY A 179 3.20 -6.27 16.29
C GLY A 179 3.89 -7.37 15.48
N VAL A 180 3.15 -8.26 14.85
CA VAL A 180 3.70 -9.36 14.03
C VAL A 180 3.39 -9.13 12.56
N LEU A 181 4.39 -9.29 11.69
CA LEU A 181 4.18 -9.35 10.24
C LEU A 181 3.56 -10.71 9.92
N VAL A 182 2.28 -10.72 9.55
CA VAL A 182 1.50 -11.95 9.35
C VAL A 182 1.52 -12.43 7.91
N ASP A 183 1.75 -11.54 6.95
CA ASP A 183 1.87 -11.89 5.53
C ASP A 183 2.68 -10.83 4.79
N GLU A 184 3.38 -11.24 3.74
CA GLU A 184 4.11 -10.38 2.82
C GLU A 184 4.00 -10.93 1.40
N PHE A 185 3.62 -10.09 0.41
CA PHE A 185 3.42 -10.52 -0.96
C PHE A 185 3.52 -9.36 -1.97
N GLN A 186 3.74 -9.69 -3.24
CA GLN A 186 3.79 -8.74 -4.34
C GLN A 186 2.39 -8.28 -4.76
N ALA A 187 2.28 -7.05 -5.28
CA ALA A 187 0.98 -6.49 -5.72
C ALA A 187 0.30 -7.35 -6.80
N VAL A 188 1.07 -7.99 -7.67
CA VAL A 188 0.54 -8.90 -8.69
C VAL A 188 -0.21 -10.09 -8.10
N GLU A 189 0.17 -10.53 -6.90
CA GLU A 189 -0.52 -11.63 -6.22
C GLU A 189 -1.86 -11.18 -5.63
N LEU A 190 -2.03 -9.88 -5.34
CA LEU A 190 -3.27 -9.36 -4.75
C LEU A 190 -4.46 -9.58 -5.67
N GLU A 191 -4.30 -9.37 -6.98
CA GLU A 191 -5.36 -9.60 -7.95
C GLU A 191 -5.79 -11.07 -7.96
N GLU A 192 -4.84 -11.99 -7.92
CA GLU A 192 -5.15 -13.42 -7.84
C GLU A 192 -5.84 -13.78 -6.52
N ARG A 193 -5.38 -13.25 -5.40
CA ARG A 193 -5.94 -13.50 -4.06
C ARG A 193 -7.35 -12.91 -3.88
N CYS A 194 -7.68 -11.87 -4.64
CA CYS A 194 -8.99 -11.19 -4.61
C CYS A 194 -9.90 -11.63 -5.77
N LYS A 195 -9.41 -12.44 -6.72
CA LYS A 195 -10.16 -12.85 -7.91
C LYS A 195 -11.48 -13.51 -7.50
N LYS A 196 -12.58 -12.91 -7.93
CA LYS A 196 -13.91 -13.50 -7.71
C LYS A 196 -14.06 -14.77 -8.52
N CYS A 197 -14.65 -15.78 -7.93
CA CYS A 197 -14.98 -17.03 -8.60
C CYS A 197 -16.34 -17.57 -8.13
N LEU A 198 -16.95 -18.37 -8.95
CA LEU A 198 -18.00 -19.25 -8.51
C LEU A 198 -17.35 -20.53 -7.94
N ALA A 199 -17.37 -20.66 -6.61
CA ALA A 199 -16.85 -21.83 -5.93
C ALA A 199 -17.92 -22.91 -5.83
N ILE A 200 -17.59 -24.10 -6.28
CA ILE A 200 -18.40 -25.30 -6.11
C ILE A 200 -17.63 -26.36 -5.33
N VAL A 201 -18.31 -27.16 -4.55
CA VAL A 201 -17.77 -28.36 -3.88
C VAL A 201 -18.54 -29.57 -4.38
N VAL A 202 -17.81 -30.51 -4.96
CA VAL A 202 -18.35 -31.67 -5.64
C VAL A 202 -17.75 -32.98 -5.09
N ASP A 203 -18.42 -34.09 -5.31
CA ASP A 203 -17.94 -35.41 -4.92
C ASP A 203 -16.88 -35.97 -5.89
N ASP A 204 -16.94 -35.59 -7.17
CA ASP A 204 -16.03 -36.03 -8.22
C ASP A 204 -15.51 -34.79 -8.99
N SER A 205 -14.38 -34.29 -8.58
CA SER A 205 -13.75 -33.06 -9.16
C SER A 205 -13.18 -33.30 -10.56
N GLU A 206 -12.72 -34.52 -10.88
CA GLU A 206 -12.20 -34.86 -12.21
C GLU A 206 -13.33 -34.86 -13.25
N ARG A 207 -14.43 -35.53 -12.92
CA ARG A 207 -15.62 -35.55 -13.76
C ARG A 207 -16.26 -34.18 -13.91
N ALA A 208 -16.33 -33.39 -12.83
CA ALA A 208 -16.82 -32.01 -12.87
C ALA A 208 -15.98 -31.15 -13.79
N ALA A 209 -14.65 -31.22 -13.68
CA ALA A 209 -13.71 -30.47 -14.55
C ALA A 209 -13.88 -30.86 -16.03
N TYR A 210 -14.10 -32.15 -16.33
CA TYR A 210 -14.39 -32.62 -17.68
C TYR A 210 -15.69 -32.01 -18.23
N ILE A 211 -16.77 -32.01 -17.44
CA ILE A 211 -18.06 -31.42 -17.82
C ILE A 211 -17.94 -29.90 -18.05
N LEU A 212 -17.33 -29.19 -17.12
CA LEU A 212 -17.12 -27.76 -17.24
C LEU A 212 -16.39 -27.39 -18.55
N LYS A 213 -15.35 -28.14 -18.86
CA LYS A 213 -14.55 -27.87 -20.06
C LYS A 213 -15.26 -28.24 -21.36
N ASN A 214 -15.89 -29.40 -21.43
CA ASN A 214 -16.38 -29.96 -22.69
C ASN A 214 -17.86 -29.64 -22.98
N ASN A 215 -18.70 -29.57 -21.94
CA ASN A 215 -20.13 -29.34 -22.11
C ASN A 215 -20.44 -27.82 -21.99
N MET A 216 -19.76 -27.12 -21.10
CA MET A 216 -20.03 -25.73 -20.84
C MET A 216 -19.03 -24.75 -21.49
N GLY A 217 -17.92 -25.28 -22.02
CA GLY A 217 -16.88 -24.45 -22.66
C GLY A 217 -16.11 -23.56 -21.70
N SER A 218 -16.19 -23.82 -20.38
CA SER A 218 -15.42 -23.10 -19.38
C SER A 218 -13.92 -23.41 -19.54
N ALA A 219 -13.12 -22.39 -19.72
CA ALA A 219 -11.67 -22.50 -19.93
C ALA A 219 -10.85 -22.00 -18.74
N ASP A 220 -11.44 -21.18 -17.85
CA ASP A 220 -10.76 -20.56 -16.71
C ASP A 220 -11.37 -21.06 -15.39
N PHE A 221 -10.86 -22.19 -14.91
CA PHE A 221 -11.18 -22.73 -13.58
C PHE A 221 -9.97 -23.41 -12.95
N LYS A 222 -9.94 -23.47 -11.61
CA LYS A 222 -8.91 -24.17 -10.82
C LYS A 222 -9.57 -25.22 -9.92
N VAL A 223 -8.98 -26.41 -9.90
CA VAL A 223 -9.38 -27.51 -9.00
C VAL A 223 -8.48 -27.47 -7.77
N PHE A 224 -9.08 -27.56 -6.59
CA PHE A 224 -8.42 -27.59 -5.29
C PHE A 224 -8.72 -28.91 -4.57
N ASP A 225 -8.05 -29.12 -3.45
CA ASP A 225 -8.31 -30.28 -2.59
C ASP A 225 -9.75 -30.30 -2.08
N GLU A 226 -10.18 -31.44 -1.55
CA GLU A 226 -11.51 -31.68 -0.98
C GLU A 226 -12.69 -31.45 -1.97
N GLY A 227 -12.45 -31.65 -3.28
CA GLY A 227 -13.51 -31.55 -4.29
C GLY A 227 -13.93 -30.10 -4.62
N LYS A 228 -13.15 -29.10 -4.20
CA LYS A 228 -13.46 -27.69 -4.48
C LYS A 228 -12.96 -27.28 -5.87
N ILE A 229 -13.84 -26.63 -6.64
CA ILE A 229 -13.49 -26.00 -7.93
C ILE A 229 -13.91 -24.54 -7.91
N CYS A 230 -12.99 -23.64 -8.32
CA CYS A 230 -13.25 -22.22 -8.51
C CYS A 230 -13.32 -21.91 -10.01
N ILE A 231 -14.46 -21.40 -10.47
CA ILE A 231 -14.76 -21.07 -11.87
C ILE A 231 -14.73 -19.56 -12.02
N TYR A 232 -13.97 -19.04 -13.00
CA TYR A 232 -13.71 -17.60 -13.14
C TYR A 232 -14.42 -16.97 -14.36
N ASP A 233 -14.78 -17.75 -15.37
CA ASP A 233 -15.35 -17.25 -16.63
C ASP A 233 -16.88 -17.38 -16.72
N CYS A 234 -17.49 -18.33 -16.02
CA CYS A 234 -18.93 -18.62 -16.07
C CYS A 234 -19.66 -18.30 -14.75
N MET A 235 -19.25 -17.24 -14.05
CA MET A 235 -19.77 -16.91 -12.70
C MET A 235 -21.24 -16.48 -12.67
N ASN A 236 -21.79 -16.05 -13.79
CA ASN A 236 -23.14 -15.46 -13.89
C ASN A 236 -24.24 -16.48 -14.20
N ILE A 237 -23.91 -17.78 -14.30
CA ILE A 237 -24.84 -18.86 -14.64
C ILE A 237 -24.79 -20.05 -13.66
N PRO A 238 -24.81 -19.81 -12.32
CA PRO A 238 -24.63 -20.87 -11.33
C PRO A 238 -25.71 -21.97 -11.42
N GLU A 239 -26.94 -21.59 -11.78
CA GLU A 239 -28.03 -22.55 -11.92
C GLU A 239 -27.80 -23.51 -13.10
N GLN A 240 -27.22 -23.02 -14.21
CA GLN A 240 -26.94 -23.87 -15.37
C GLN A 240 -25.76 -24.79 -15.08
N ILE A 241 -24.71 -24.30 -14.40
CA ILE A 241 -23.59 -25.12 -13.96
C ILE A 241 -24.05 -26.23 -13.04
N ASN A 242 -24.87 -25.91 -12.04
CA ASN A 242 -25.41 -26.92 -11.11
C ASN A 242 -26.22 -27.97 -11.83
N ARG A 243 -27.12 -27.57 -12.73
CA ARG A 243 -27.96 -28.50 -13.52
C ARG A 243 -27.10 -29.43 -14.35
N GLU A 244 -26.16 -28.89 -15.12
CA GLU A 244 -25.28 -29.67 -16.00
C GLU A 244 -24.47 -30.70 -15.23
N LEU A 245 -23.92 -30.32 -14.05
CA LEU A 245 -23.18 -31.23 -13.19
C LEU A 245 -24.06 -32.36 -12.66
N VAL A 246 -25.25 -32.05 -12.13
CA VAL A 246 -26.16 -33.02 -11.54
C VAL A 246 -26.74 -33.97 -12.61
N GLU A 247 -27.14 -33.48 -13.78
CA GLU A 247 -27.64 -34.30 -14.90
C GLU A 247 -26.57 -35.27 -15.42
N ASN A 248 -25.29 -34.91 -15.28
CA ASN A 248 -24.18 -35.79 -15.63
C ASN A 248 -23.63 -36.60 -14.43
N GLY A 249 -24.37 -36.68 -13.33
CA GLY A 249 -24.11 -37.58 -12.19
C GLY A 249 -23.02 -37.07 -11.21
N VAL A 250 -22.71 -35.77 -11.17
CA VAL A 250 -21.85 -35.14 -10.16
C VAL A 250 -22.71 -34.50 -9.09
N LEU A 251 -22.48 -34.84 -7.83
CA LEU A 251 -23.21 -34.25 -6.71
C LEU A 251 -22.52 -32.93 -6.26
N VAL A 252 -23.32 -31.86 -6.25
CA VAL A 252 -22.85 -30.54 -5.79
C VAL A 252 -23.30 -30.32 -4.35
N SER A 253 -22.37 -30.27 -3.40
CA SER A 253 -22.66 -30.08 -1.98
C SER A 253 -22.67 -28.58 -1.59
N LYS A 254 -22.00 -27.73 -2.35
CA LYS A 254 -21.94 -26.28 -2.13
C LYS A 254 -21.78 -25.57 -3.46
N ILE A 255 -22.49 -24.46 -3.63
CA ILE A 255 -22.27 -23.50 -4.72
C ILE A 255 -22.42 -22.08 -4.16
N CYS A 256 -21.40 -21.24 -4.30
CA CYS A 256 -21.43 -19.86 -3.81
C CYS A 256 -20.41 -18.99 -4.55
N MET A 257 -20.68 -17.70 -4.59
CA MET A 257 -19.67 -16.75 -5.01
C MET A 257 -18.60 -16.63 -3.92
N GLU A 258 -17.36 -16.85 -4.29
CA GLU A 258 -16.18 -16.61 -3.44
C GLU A 258 -15.28 -15.57 -4.09
N GLY A 259 -14.38 -15.01 -3.31
CA GLY A 259 -13.51 -13.89 -3.65
C GLY A 259 -13.92 -12.66 -2.86
N ASN A 260 -12.94 -11.88 -2.51
CA ASN A 260 -13.14 -10.66 -1.76
C ASN A 260 -12.82 -9.47 -2.68
N ASP A 261 -13.44 -8.33 -2.45
CA ASP A 261 -12.81 -7.10 -2.88
C ASP A 261 -11.50 -6.92 -2.07
N THR A 262 -10.63 -6.07 -2.57
CA THR A 262 -9.33 -5.83 -1.94
C THR A 262 -9.45 -5.44 -0.46
N GLU A 263 -10.46 -4.65 -0.13
CA GLU A 263 -10.69 -4.18 1.24
C GLU A 263 -11.13 -5.32 2.16
N ALA A 264 -12.08 -6.13 1.74
CA ALA A 264 -12.54 -7.30 2.49
C ALA A 264 -11.43 -8.34 2.68
N TYR A 265 -10.56 -8.55 1.68
CA TYR A 265 -9.39 -9.41 1.80
C TYR A 265 -8.45 -8.93 2.92
N PHE A 266 -8.06 -7.67 2.90
CA PHE A 266 -7.17 -7.13 3.93
C PHE A 266 -7.82 -7.12 5.32
N LEU A 267 -9.11 -6.78 5.43
CA LEU A 267 -9.83 -6.83 6.71
C LEU A 267 -9.82 -8.23 7.32
N LYS A 268 -10.01 -9.27 6.50
CA LYS A 268 -9.93 -10.67 6.93
C LYS A 268 -8.54 -11.02 7.45
N MET A 269 -7.48 -10.65 6.71
CA MET A 269 -6.08 -10.92 7.10
C MET A 269 -5.66 -10.18 8.37
N MET A 270 -6.22 -8.99 8.62
CA MET A 270 -6.00 -8.24 9.87
C MET A 270 -6.80 -8.78 11.07
N GLY A 271 -7.39 -9.98 10.99
CA GLY A 271 -8.15 -10.60 12.08
C GLY A 271 -9.53 -9.96 12.30
N GLY A 272 -10.18 -9.50 11.23
CA GLY A 272 -11.60 -9.16 11.25
C GLY A 272 -12.42 -10.45 11.26
N ASN A 273 -13.02 -10.79 12.40
CA ASN A 273 -14.12 -11.75 12.41
C ASN A 273 -15.30 -11.13 11.65
N GLN A 274 -15.88 -11.92 10.72
CA GLN A 274 -17.24 -11.69 10.27
C GLN A 274 -18.22 -11.93 11.39
#